data_760261103a403919337fda115878acb8
#
_entry.id   760261103a403919337fda115878acb8
#
_cell.length_a   1.000
_cell.length_b   1.000
_cell.length_c   1.000
_cell.angle_alpha   90.00
_cell.angle_beta   90.00
_cell.angle_gamma   90.00
#
_symmetry.space_group_name_H-M   'P 1'
#
loop_
_entity.id
_entity.type
_entity.pdbx_description
1 polymer ?
#
loop_
_entity_poly.entity_id
_entity_poly.type
_entity_poly.pdbx_seq_one_letter_code
_entity_poly.pdbx_strand_id
1 'polypeptide(L)'
;SHSSQVDQSLVPPFIDNPEPTLRREGVHLLLEQAKAIEKKDQSVEAYEYALGKARDVDQIEKACDSLEELGKSIDLPKVMGFITTWEVIGPFDNNLRKGFGKAFTPEKEANPRSINHEGKNGLLKWQTSSTADRLGLLDLNQPFGHIKEVLCYAYNEFEASIDQSVHFRIGSKNAWKLWVNNELIFARDEYHRGGTRVDQFVLDGRLKKGKNKILVKVCQNEQTESWTKQWEFCFRVTDNSGTPIPSPN
;
A
#
# COMPACT_ATOMS: atom_id res chain seq x y z
N SER A 1 15.65 19.95 -29.09
CA SER A 1 14.99 19.74 -27.80
C SER A 1 13.89 20.81 -27.64
N HIS A 2 12.68 20.48 -28.09
CA HIS A 2 11.50 21.26 -27.77
C HIS A 2 10.89 20.63 -26.53
N SER A 3 11.14 21.22 -25.35
CA SER A 3 10.30 20.97 -24.20
C SER A 3 8.95 21.62 -24.52
N SER A 4 7.95 20.83 -24.88
CA SER A 4 6.57 21.26 -24.93
C SER A 4 6.16 21.65 -23.52
N GLN A 5 6.21 22.94 -23.21
CA GLN A 5 5.69 23.46 -21.95
C GLN A 5 4.17 23.30 -22.00
N VAL A 6 3.62 22.58 -21.05
CA VAL A 6 2.18 22.64 -20.75
C VAL A 6 1.81 24.11 -20.62
N ASP A 7 0.80 24.56 -21.36
CA ASP A 7 0.36 25.94 -21.31
C ASP A 7 -0.05 26.30 -19.88
N GLN A 8 0.81 27.03 -19.19
CA GLN A 8 0.62 27.39 -17.78
C GLN A 8 -0.66 28.22 -17.55
N SER A 9 -1.22 28.85 -18.59
CA SER A 9 -2.50 29.54 -18.47
C SER A 9 -3.69 28.62 -18.25
N LEU A 10 -3.52 27.32 -18.54
CA LEU A 10 -4.54 26.28 -18.36
C LEU A 10 -4.40 25.51 -17.02
N VAL A 11 -3.33 25.79 -16.26
CA VAL A 11 -3.07 25.12 -14.97
C VAL A 11 -3.97 25.73 -13.90
N PRO A 12 -4.87 24.97 -13.26
CA PRO A 12 -5.69 25.50 -12.18
C PRO A 12 -4.85 26.02 -11.02
N PRO A 13 -5.16 27.20 -10.45
CA PRO A 13 -4.31 27.85 -9.45
C PRO A 13 -4.24 27.11 -8.10
N PHE A 14 -5.00 26.05 -7.92
CA PHE A 14 -5.12 25.30 -6.67
C PHE A 14 -4.65 23.85 -6.74
N ILE A 15 -3.95 23.42 -7.79
CA ILE A 15 -3.45 22.03 -7.94
C ILE A 15 -2.41 21.63 -6.88
N ASP A 16 -1.69 22.58 -6.34
CA ASP A 16 -0.72 22.38 -5.26
C ASP A 16 -1.24 22.92 -3.90
N ASN A 17 -2.55 23.19 -3.81
CA ASN A 17 -3.14 23.72 -2.58
C ASN A 17 -3.01 22.67 -1.45
N PRO A 18 -2.62 23.06 -0.22
CA PRO A 18 -2.54 22.15 0.92
C PRO A 18 -3.92 21.59 1.33
N GLU A 19 -5.01 22.30 0.99
CA GLU A 19 -6.37 21.82 1.23
C GLU A 19 -6.73 20.73 0.22
N PRO A 20 -7.03 19.47 0.68
CA PRO A 20 -7.22 18.33 -0.21
C PRO A 20 -8.35 18.48 -1.22
N THR A 21 -9.47 19.10 -0.83
CA THR A 21 -10.64 19.26 -1.71
C THR A 21 -10.33 20.18 -2.90
N LEU A 22 -9.64 21.29 -2.64
CA LEU A 22 -9.23 22.23 -3.71
C LEU A 22 -8.21 21.59 -4.66
N ARG A 23 -7.25 20.85 -4.10
CA ARG A 23 -6.27 20.13 -4.92
C ARG A 23 -6.94 19.07 -5.78
N ARG A 24 -7.87 18.30 -5.22
CA ARG A 24 -8.65 17.30 -5.94
C ARG A 24 -9.42 17.89 -7.10
N GLU A 25 -10.07 19.04 -6.89
CA GLU A 25 -10.79 19.76 -7.97
C GLU A 25 -9.83 20.22 -9.06
N GLY A 26 -8.65 20.76 -8.67
CA GLY A 26 -7.62 21.15 -9.64
C GLY A 26 -7.17 20.00 -10.52
N VAL A 27 -6.91 18.84 -9.92
CA VAL A 27 -6.52 17.63 -10.67
C VAL A 27 -7.65 17.14 -11.57
N HIS A 28 -8.92 17.21 -11.11
CA HIS A 28 -10.07 16.88 -11.93
C HIS A 28 -10.11 17.74 -13.22
N LEU A 29 -9.93 19.04 -13.10
CA LEU A 29 -9.88 19.94 -14.25
C LEU A 29 -8.72 19.61 -15.20
N LEU A 30 -7.54 19.26 -14.69
CA LEU A 30 -6.41 18.82 -15.52
C LEU A 30 -6.74 17.56 -16.31
N LEU A 31 -7.40 16.58 -15.69
CA LEU A 31 -7.81 15.35 -16.35
C LEU A 31 -8.85 15.59 -17.45
N GLU A 32 -9.82 16.49 -17.22
CA GLU A 32 -10.79 16.88 -18.26
C GLU A 32 -10.14 17.67 -19.41
N GLN A 33 -9.17 18.54 -19.11
CA GLN A 33 -8.37 19.23 -20.15
C GLN A 33 -7.57 18.23 -20.98
N ALA A 34 -6.86 17.27 -20.33
CA ALA A 34 -6.10 16.24 -21.02
C ALA A 34 -6.97 15.40 -21.97
N LYS A 35 -8.19 15.09 -21.53
CA LYS A 35 -9.19 14.36 -22.33
C LYS A 35 -9.66 15.12 -23.57
N ALA A 36 -9.74 16.44 -23.50
CA ALA A 36 -10.20 17.29 -24.60
C ALA A 36 -9.13 17.51 -25.69
N ILE A 37 -7.88 17.11 -25.46
CA ILE A 37 -6.78 17.28 -26.41
C ILE A 37 -6.85 16.21 -27.51
N GLU A 38 -7.04 16.62 -28.77
CA GLU A 38 -7.14 15.70 -29.92
C GLU A 38 -5.77 15.08 -30.32
N LYS A 39 -4.68 15.84 -30.16
CA LYS A 39 -3.35 15.37 -30.52
C LYS A 39 -2.81 14.40 -29.46
N LYS A 40 -2.60 13.15 -29.87
CA LYS A 40 -2.16 12.07 -28.96
C LYS A 40 -0.98 12.42 -28.08
N ASP A 41 0.12 12.94 -28.66
CA ASP A 41 1.33 13.24 -27.90
C ASP A 41 1.10 14.33 -26.86
N GLN A 42 0.31 15.35 -27.18
CA GLN A 42 -0.06 16.41 -26.25
C GLN A 42 -1.01 15.93 -25.15
N SER A 43 -1.95 15.04 -25.49
CA SER A 43 -2.83 14.40 -24.51
C SER A 43 -2.02 13.55 -23.53
N VAL A 44 -1.04 12.79 -24.01
CA VAL A 44 -0.11 12.01 -23.15
C VAL A 44 0.61 12.92 -22.17
N GLU A 45 1.23 14.02 -22.64
CA GLU A 45 1.94 14.97 -21.77
C GLU A 45 1.03 15.58 -20.71
N ALA A 46 -0.21 15.92 -21.09
CA ALA A 46 -1.19 16.48 -20.17
C ALA A 46 -1.63 15.46 -19.09
N TYR A 47 -1.84 14.18 -19.46
CA TYR A 47 -2.13 13.15 -18.48
C TYR A 47 -0.95 12.82 -17.57
N GLU A 48 0.28 12.79 -18.10
CA GLU A 48 1.51 12.62 -17.29
C GLU A 48 1.66 13.75 -16.27
N TYR A 49 1.36 15.00 -16.70
CA TYR A 49 1.35 16.14 -15.79
C TYR A 49 0.25 16.01 -14.70
N ALA A 50 -0.98 15.68 -15.09
CA ALA A 50 -2.09 15.48 -14.16
C ALA A 50 -1.79 14.36 -13.16
N LEU A 51 -1.21 13.23 -13.62
CA LEU A 51 -0.78 12.13 -12.79
C LEU A 51 0.26 12.56 -11.74
N GLY A 52 1.23 13.38 -12.12
CA GLY A 52 2.21 13.94 -11.19
C GLY A 52 1.61 14.83 -10.08
N LYS A 53 0.40 15.36 -10.30
CA LYS A 53 -0.34 16.18 -9.34
C LYS A 53 -1.40 15.42 -8.56
N ALA A 54 -1.85 14.27 -9.08
CA ALA A 54 -2.87 13.44 -8.44
C ALA A 54 -2.36 12.81 -7.13
N ARG A 55 -3.25 12.75 -6.14
CA ARG A 55 -2.99 12.14 -4.82
C ARG A 55 -4.08 11.14 -4.44
N ASP A 56 -5.28 11.35 -4.97
CA ASP A 56 -6.44 10.49 -4.75
C ASP A 56 -6.39 9.27 -5.68
N VAL A 57 -6.70 8.11 -5.13
CA VAL A 57 -6.60 6.81 -5.81
C VAL A 57 -7.34 6.81 -7.15
N ASP A 58 -8.59 7.24 -7.15
CA ASP A 58 -9.44 7.27 -8.34
C ASP A 58 -8.93 8.21 -9.45
N GLN A 59 -8.28 9.31 -9.09
CA GLN A 59 -7.67 10.23 -10.05
C GLN A 59 -6.37 9.67 -10.63
N ILE A 60 -5.58 8.99 -9.80
CA ILE A 60 -4.37 8.27 -10.25
C ILE A 60 -4.76 7.15 -11.21
N GLU A 61 -5.75 6.31 -10.84
CA GLU A 61 -6.25 5.24 -11.71
C GLU A 61 -6.77 5.80 -13.04
N LYS A 62 -7.61 6.85 -13.02
CA LYS A 62 -8.13 7.51 -14.24
C LYS A 62 -7.01 8.01 -15.16
N ALA A 63 -5.97 8.65 -14.59
CA ALA A 63 -4.84 9.12 -15.38
C ALA A 63 -4.04 7.96 -15.99
N CYS A 64 -3.79 6.90 -15.21
CA CYS A 64 -3.07 5.72 -15.66
C CYS A 64 -3.84 4.96 -16.75
N ASP A 65 -5.15 4.73 -16.57
CA ASP A 65 -6.01 4.07 -17.55
C ASP A 65 -6.02 4.85 -18.88
N SER A 66 -6.14 6.20 -18.81
CA SER A 66 -6.07 7.05 -20.01
C SER A 66 -4.72 6.98 -20.71
N LEU A 67 -3.62 6.94 -19.97
CA LEU A 67 -2.28 6.75 -20.53
C LEU A 67 -2.10 5.37 -21.19
N GLU A 68 -2.64 4.32 -20.58
CA GLU A 68 -2.66 2.97 -21.16
C GLU A 68 -3.47 2.91 -22.47
N GLU A 69 -4.65 3.56 -22.52
CA GLU A 69 -5.45 3.70 -23.74
C GLU A 69 -4.70 4.46 -24.85
N LEU A 70 -3.85 5.42 -24.48
CA LEU A 70 -2.96 6.14 -25.39
C LEU A 70 -1.68 5.34 -25.74
N GLY A 71 -1.56 4.07 -25.27
CA GLY A 71 -0.48 3.15 -25.63
C GLY A 71 0.78 3.29 -24.78
N LYS A 72 0.70 3.93 -23.60
CA LYS A 72 1.79 3.91 -22.62
C LYS A 72 1.72 2.62 -21.79
N SER A 73 2.87 2.10 -21.41
CA SER A 73 2.95 1.01 -20.42
C SER A 73 3.07 1.63 -19.02
N ILE A 74 2.10 1.40 -18.16
CA ILE A 74 2.04 1.95 -16.81
C ILE A 74 2.15 0.81 -15.78
N ASP A 75 3.07 0.98 -14.84
CA ASP A 75 3.17 0.13 -13.66
C ASP A 75 2.42 0.85 -12.50
N LEU A 76 1.10 0.64 -12.43
CA LEU A 76 0.26 1.33 -11.45
C LEU A 76 0.70 1.05 -10.00
N PRO A 77 1.04 -0.18 -9.58
CA PRO A 77 1.59 -0.42 -8.24
C PRO A 77 2.79 0.45 -7.92
N LYS A 78 3.72 0.60 -8.86
CA LYS A 78 4.90 1.45 -8.71
C LYS A 78 4.54 2.93 -8.65
N VAL A 79 3.64 3.39 -9.51
CA VAL A 79 3.13 4.79 -9.50
C VAL A 79 2.48 5.12 -8.16
N MET A 80 1.70 4.20 -7.61
CA MET A 80 1.04 4.35 -6.32
C MET A 80 1.99 4.20 -5.11
N GLY A 81 3.20 3.66 -5.32
CA GLY A 81 4.17 3.39 -4.26
C GLY A 81 3.82 2.19 -3.38
N PHE A 82 3.08 1.20 -3.91
CA PHE A 82 2.79 -0.02 -3.17
C PHE A 82 4.03 -0.86 -2.95
N ILE A 83 4.13 -1.46 -1.76
CA ILE A 83 5.08 -2.53 -1.49
C ILE A 83 4.45 -3.83 -1.97
N THR A 84 4.94 -4.35 -3.08
CA THR A 84 4.39 -5.55 -3.75
C THR A 84 5.12 -6.84 -3.41
N THR A 85 6.27 -6.76 -2.74
CA THR A 85 7.07 -7.93 -2.32
C THR A 85 7.32 -7.88 -0.82
N TRP A 86 7.03 -8.99 -0.16
CA TRP A 86 7.14 -9.15 1.27
C TRP A 86 7.81 -10.46 1.64
N GLU A 87 8.58 -10.48 2.73
CA GLU A 87 8.92 -11.71 3.41
C GLU A 87 7.77 -12.07 4.36
N VAL A 88 7.18 -13.25 4.20
CA VAL A 88 6.03 -13.67 5.01
C VAL A 88 6.36 -14.92 5.82
N ILE A 89 5.77 -15.02 7.02
CA ILE A 89 5.91 -16.18 7.89
C ILE A 89 4.59 -16.51 8.56
N GLY A 90 4.23 -17.79 8.54
CA GLY A 90 3.00 -18.33 9.09
C GLY A 90 2.83 -19.82 8.73
N PRO A 91 1.72 -20.44 9.18
CA PRO A 91 0.69 -19.87 10.04
C PRO A 91 1.02 -20.02 11.54
N PHE A 92 0.78 -18.98 12.31
CA PHE A 92 0.71 -19.04 13.76
C PHE A 92 -0.72 -19.26 14.23
N ASP A 93 -0.90 -19.71 15.46
CA ASP A 93 -2.23 -19.98 16.00
C ASP A 93 -3.01 -18.71 16.36
N ASN A 94 -4.26 -18.64 15.91
CA ASN A 94 -5.22 -17.59 16.25
C ASN A 94 -6.56 -18.16 16.73
N ASN A 95 -6.54 -19.37 17.33
CA ASN A 95 -7.73 -20.00 17.85
C ASN A 95 -8.47 -19.10 18.83
N LEU A 96 -9.79 -19.00 18.67
CA LEU A 96 -10.66 -18.08 19.42
C LEU A 96 -10.17 -16.62 19.39
N ARG A 97 -9.48 -16.20 18.32
CA ARG A 97 -8.91 -14.86 18.11
C ARG A 97 -7.84 -14.46 19.14
N LYS A 98 -7.39 -15.39 19.99
CA LYS A 98 -6.40 -15.13 21.06
C LYS A 98 -5.02 -14.76 20.52
N GLY A 99 -4.69 -15.18 19.30
CA GLY A 99 -3.43 -14.87 18.64
C GLY A 99 -3.24 -13.37 18.35
N PHE A 100 -4.32 -12.59 18.19
CA PHE A 100 -4.22 -11.15 17.99
C PHE A 100 -3.51 -10.47 19.18
N GLY A 101 -3.91 -10.78 20.40
CA GLY A 101 -3.31 -10.23 21.62
C GLY A 101 -1.97 -10.86 22.01
N LYS A 102 -1.68 -12.08 21.52
CA LYS A 102 -0.45 -12.81 21.86
C LYS A 102 0.73 -12.30 21.03
N ALA A 103 1.83 -11.90 21.68
CA ALA A 103 3.08 -11.59 21.02
C ALA A 103 3.82 -12.89 20.67
N PHE A 104 4.02 -13.13 19.36
CA PHE A 104 4.86 -14.20 18.84
C PHE A 104 6.28 -13.70 18.61
N THR A 105 7.20 -14.59 18.28
CA THR A 105 8.62 -14.29 18.12
C THR A 105 8.90 -13.13 17.14
N PRO A 106 8.23 -13.01 15.97
CA PRO A 106 8.47 -11.88 15.06
C PRO A 106 8.26 -10.49 15.66
N GLU A 107 7.39 -10.36 16.69
CA GLU A 107 7.16 -9.08 17.38
C GLU A 107 8.24 -8.74 18.41
N LYS A 108 8.98 -9.75 18.89
CA LYS A 108 9.93 -9.62 20.01
C LYS A 108 11.36 -9.42 19.54
N GLU A 109 11.67 -9.84 18.32
CA GLU A 109 13.03 -9.88 17.81
C GLU A 109 13.39 -8.63 17.02
N ALA A 110 14.55 -8.08 17.30
CA ALA A 110 15.08 -6.95 16.53
C ALA A 110 15.35 -7.32 15.06
N ASN A 111 15.67 -8.61 14.80
CA ASN A 111 15.78 -9.17 13.45
C ASN A 111 14.95 -10.45 13.37
N PRO A 112 13.66 -10.37 13.05
CA PRO A 112 12.75 -11.52 13.10
C PRO A 112 13.11 -12.62 12.08
N ARG A 113 13.94 -12.33 11.07
CA ARG A 113 14.36 -13.30 10.04
C ARG A 113 15.51 -14.22 10.48
N SER A 114 16.16 -13.96 11.61
CA SER A 114 17.39 -14.64 12.00
C SER A 114 17.21 -15.96 12.75
N ILE A 115 15.97 -16.33 13.14
CA ILE A 115 15.69 -17.50 13.97
C ILE A 115 14.56 -18.34 13.39
N ASN A 116 14.51 -19.61 13.78
CA ASN A 116 13.37 -20.48 13.54
C ASN A 116 12.20 -20.11 14.47
N HIS A 117 11.00 -20.21 13.96
CA HIS A 117 9.78 -19.87 14.69
C HIS A 117 8.88 -21.08 14.85
N GLU A 118 8.32 -21.27 16.05
CA GLU A 118 7.27 -22.26 16.27
C GLU A 118 5.93 -21.71 15.79
N GLY A 119 5.33 -22.41 14.83
CA GLY A 119 4.01 -22.12 14.28
C GLY A 119 2.90 -22.99 14.84
N LYS A 120 1.71 -22.90 14.24
CA LYS A 120 0.54 -23.70 14.63
C LYS A 120 0.79 -25.21 14.47
N ASN A 121 1.55 -25.61 13.44
CA ASN A 121 1.74 -27.02 13.06
C ASN A 121 3.22 -27.40 12.89
N GLY A 122 4.13 -26.75 13.59
CA GLY A 122 5.57 -27.05 13.54
C GLY A 122 6.43 -25.82 13.24
N LEU A 123 7.68 -26.07 12.86
CA LEU A 123 8.66 -25.00 12.60
C LEU A 123 8.32 -24.25 11.32
N LEU A 124 8.37 -22.94 11.40
CA LEU A 124 8.12 -22.01 10.30
C LEU A 124 9.41 -21.40 9.77
N LYS A 125 9.40 -21.09 8.48
CA LYS A 125 10.46 -20.34 7.80
C LYS A 125 9.86 -19.14 7.07
N TRP A 126 10.63 -18.06 6.99
CA TRP A 126 10.31 -16.94 6.14
C TRP A 126 10.36 -17.35 4.67
N GLN A 127 9.43 -16.84 3.88
CA GLN A 127 9.38 -17.05 2.44
C GLN A 127 8.97 -15.75 1.75
N THR A 128 9.48 -15.52 0.55
CA THR A 128 9.10 -14.36 -0.25
C THR A 128 7.71 -14.57 -0.84
N SER A 129 6.85 -13.55 -0.74
CA SER A 129 5.54 -13.51 -1.39
C SER A 129 5.38 -12.18 -2.10
N SER A 130 4.95 -12.22 -3.37
CA SER A 130 4.78 -11.04 -4.21
C SER A 130 3.38 -11.01 -4.83
N THR A 131 2.92 -9.82 -5.17
CA THR A 131 1.67 -9.62 -5.88
C THR A 131 1.88 -8.86 -7.18
N ALA A 132 1.09 -9.21 -8.20
CA ALA A 132 0.94 -8.46 -9.45
C ALA A 132 -0.41 -7.71 -9.49
N ASP A 133 -1.13 -7.65 -8.38
CA ASP A 133 -2.39 -6.91 -8.29
C ASP A 133 -2.16 -5.41 -8.54
N ARG A 134 -3.02 -4.78 -9.35
CA ARG A 134 -2.89 -3.36 -9.72
C ARG A 134 -2.92 -2.39 -8.52
N LEU A 135 -3.55 -2.79 -7.43
CA LEU A 135 -3.68 -2.01 -6.20
C LEU A 135 -2.80 -2.58 -5.07
N GLY A 136 -1.80 -3.39 -5.42
CA GLY A 136 -0.82 -3.91 -4.48
C GLY A 136 -1.38 -4.89 -3.45
N LEU A 137 -2.53 -5.51 -3.71
CA LEU A 137 -3.18 -6.42 -2.78
C LEU A 137 -2.41 -7.74 -2.70
N LEU A 138 -1.83 -8.03 -1.54
CA LEU A 138 -1.14 -9.29 -1.26
C LEU A 138 -2.13 -10.30 -0.67
N ASP A 139 -2.43 -11.36 -1.43
CA ASP A 139 -3.27 -12.48 -0.97
C ASP A 139 -2.44 -13.49 -0.17
N LEU A 140 -2.65 -13.54 1.13
CA LEU A 140 -1.97 -14.44 2.05
C LEU A 140 -2.47 -15.88 1.98
N ASN A 141 -3.58 -16.15 1.27
CA ASN A 141 -3.99 -17.50 0.96
C ASN A 141 -3.05 -18.17 -0.05
N GLN A 142 -2.31 -17.41 -0.86
CA GLN A 142 -1.36 -17.96 -1.82
C GLN A 142 -0.23 -18.75 -1.14
N PRO A 143 0.53 -18.17 -0.18
CA PRO A 143 1.60 -18.88 0.50
C PRO A 143 1.11 -19.87 1.57
N PHE A 144 -0.06 -19.65 2.19
CA PHE A 144 -0.48 -20.42 3.39
C PHE A 144 -1.72 -21.30 3.20
N GLY A 145 -2.46 -21.15 2.10
CA GLY A 145 -3.72 -21.83 1.85
C GLY A 145 -4.93 -21.19 2.55
N HIS A 146 -6.13 -21.65 2.16
CA HIS A 146 -7.40 -21.19 2.73
C HIS A 146 -7.66 -21.79 4.12
N ILE A 147 -6.94 -21.33 5.12
CA ILE A 147 -7.01 -21.82 6.49
C ILE A 147 -7.63 -20.78 7.42
N LYS A 148 -8.17 -21.25 8.54
CA LYS A 148 -8.88 -20.43 9.53
C LYS A 148 -8.21 -20.49 10.89
N GLU A 149 -8.54 -19.52 11.75
CA GLU A 149 -7.98 -19.40 13.10
C GLU A 149 -6.44 -19.39 13.10
N VAL A 150 -5.89 -18.59 12.19
CA VAL A 150 -4.44 -18.43 12.01
C VAL A 150 -4.08 -16.96 11.85
N LEU A 151 -2.80 -16.66 11.98
CA LEU A 151 -2.24 -15.38 11.61
C LEU A 151 -0.87 -15.57 10.97
N CYS A 152 -0.43 -14.57 10.26
CA CYS A 152 0.92 -14.48 9.72
C CYS A 152 1.54 -13.12 10.01
N TYR A 153 2.83 -13.02 9.74
CA TYR A 153 3.55 -11.76 9.68
C TYR A 153 4.07 -11.54 8.27
N ALA A 154 4.03 -10.30 7.82
CA ALA A 154 4.67 -9.82 6.61
C ALA A 154 5.71 -8.77 7.01
N TYR A 155 6.94 -8.92 6.52
CA TYR A 155 8.08 -8.07 6.82
C TYR A 155 8.65 -7.46 5.55
N ASN A 156 9.02 -6.17 5.62
CA ASN A 156 9.72 -5.49 4.55
C ASN A 156 10.77 -4.54 5.14
N GLU A 157 11.89 -4.35 4.43
CA GLU A 157 12.88 -3.32 4.71
C GLU A 157 12.68 -2.17 3.73
N PHE A 158 12.14 -1.07 4.22
CA PHE A 158 11.88 0.12 3.42
C PHE A 158 13.07 1.08 3.50
N GLU A 159 13.71 1.37 2.38
CA GLU A 159 14.83 2.30 2.31
C GLU A 159 14.31 3.74 2.16
N ALA A 160 14.74 4.64 3.03
CA ALA A 160 14.40 6.06 2.94
C ALA A 160 15.66 6.91 2.76
N SER A 161 15.60 7.89 1.85
CA SER A 161 16.74 8.77 1.54
C SER A 161 17.02 9.81 2.63
N ILE A 162 16.01 10.17 3.41
CA ILE A 162 16.06 11.18 4.48
C ILE A 162 15.19 10.79 5.66
N ASP A 163 15.42 11.45 6.81
CA ASP A 163 14.47 11.44 7.92
C ASP A 163 13.25 12.28 7.54
N GLN A 164 12.04 11.70 7.62
CA GLN A 164 10.82 12.43 7.27
C GLN A 164 9.57 11.90 7.95
N SER A 165 8.61 12.79 8.17
CA SER A 165 7.25 12.42 8.54
C SER A 165 6.52 11.87 7.32
N VAL A 166 5.75 10.80 7.52
CA VAL A 166 5.07 10.07 6.45
C VAL A 166 3.69 9.59 6.91
N HIS A 167 2.87 9.22 5.94
CA HIS A 167 1.69 8.40 6.21
C HIS A 167 1.97 6.95 5.80
N PHE A 168 1.75 6.02 6.73
CA PHE A 168 1.62 4.60 6.43
C PHE A 168 0.17 4.33 6.06
N ARG A 169 -0.07 3.82 4.85
CA ARG A 169 -1.39 3.60 4.30
C ARG A 169 -1.61 2.11 4.11
N ILE A 170 -2.63 1.58 4.76
CA ILE A 170 -2.93 0.15 4.72
C ILE A 170 -4.40 -0.09 4.43
N GLY A 171 -4.67 -1.08 3.59
CA GLY A 171 -6.00 -1.62 3.36
C GLY A 171 -6.03 -3.08 3.79
N SER A 172 -6.95 -3.44 4.68
CA SER A 172 -7.25 -4.82 5.04
C SER A 172 -8.57 -4.90 5.76
N LYS A 173 -9.38 -5.91 5.47
CA LYS A 173 -10.59 -6.23 6.23
C LYS A 173 -10.37 -7.24 7.36
N ASN A 174 -9.19 -7.82 7.45
CA ASN A 174 -8.77 -8.70 8.52
C ASN A 174 -8.39 -7.90 9.77
N ALA A 175 -8.25 -8.54 10.92
CA ALA A 175 -7.62 -7.91 12.06
C ALA A 175 -6.10 -7.85 11.83
N TRP A 176 -5.48 -6.71 12.17
CA TRP A 176 -4.07 -6.49 11.89
C TRP A 176 -3.38 -5.57 12.89
N LYS A 177 -2.05 -5.66 12.92
CA LYS A 177 -1.18 -4.73 13.65
C LYS A 177 -0.02 -4.30 12.75
N LEU A 178 0.44 -3.07 12.92
CA LEU A 178 1.59 -2.50 12.21
C LEU A 178 2.66 -2.05 13.20
N TRP A 179 3.88 -2.50 12.98
CA TRP A 179 5.08 -1.97 13.65
C TRP A 179 6.01 -1.35 12.61
N VAL A 180 6.65 -0.25 12.99
CA VAL A 180 7.73 0.37 12.21
C VAL A 180 8.92 0.56 13.15
N ASN A 181 10.08 0.07 12.76
CA ASN A 181 11.31 0.11 13.57
C ASN A 181 11.11 -0.44 15.00
N ASN A 182 10.35 -1.53 15.13
CA ASN A 182 9.96 -2.21 16.36
C ASN A 182 8.98 -1.40 17.26
N GLU A 183 8.48 -0.28 16.83
CA GLU A 183 7.45 0.50 17.52
C GLU A 183 6.06 0.13 16.97
N LEU A 184 5.10 -0.19 17.85
CA LEU A 184 3.71 -0.44 17.47
C LEU A 184 3.05 0.88 17.08
N ILE A 185 2.72 1.01 15.79
CA ILE A 185 2.05 2.20 15.24
C ILE A 185 0.53 2.10 15.44
N PHE A 186 -0.04 0.93 15.14
CA PHE A 186 -1.48 0.75 15.23
C PHE A 186 -1.87 -0.73 15.39
N ALA A 187 -3.05 -0.95 15.98
CA ALA A 187 -3.67 -2.26 16.13
C ALA A 187 -5.18 -2.16 15.89
N ARG A 188 -5.71 -2.99 14.98
CA ARG A 188 -7.13 -3.11 14.68
C ARG A 188 -7.60 -4.53 14.92
N ASP A 189 -8.38 -4.75 15.98
CA ASP A 189 -8.96 -6.05 16.34
C ASP A 189 -10.40 -6.18 15.80
N GLU A 190 -10.55 -6.02 14.48
CA GLU A 190 -11.82 -6.19 13.81
C GLU A 190 -11.64 -7.11 12.60
N TYR A 191 -12.50 -8.12 12.50
CA TYR A 191 -12.45 -9.13 11.44
C TYR A 191 -13.56 -8.92 10.42
N HIS A 192 -13.20 -8.94 9.13
CA HIS A 192 -14.12 -8.95 7.98
C HIS A 192 -15.16 -7.81 7.99
N ARG A 193 -14.84 -6.67 8.56
CA ARG A 193 -15.72 -5.52 8.57
C ARG A 193 -15.53 -4.69 7.31
N GLY A 194 -16.52 -4.72 6.42
CA GLY A 194 -16.46 -4.11 5.10
C GLY A 194 -15.57 -4.89 4.13
N GLY A 195 -15.20 -4.25 3.01
CA GLY A 195 -14.22 -4.77 2.04
C GLY A 195 -12.81 -4.25 2.32
N THR A 196 -11.81 -4.91 1.76
CA THR A 196 -10.46 -4.34 1.66
C THR A 196 -10.47 -3.21 0.64
N ARG A 197 -9.95 -2.05 1.00
CA ARG A 197 -9.84 -0.87 0.12
C ARG A 197 -8.47 -0.24 0.27
N VAL A 198 -7.97 0.32 -0.80
CA VAL A 198 -6.74 1.13 -0.78
C VAL A 198 -6.92 2.31 0.17
N ASP A 199 -5.87 2.63 0.93
CA ASP A 199 -5.84 3.74 1.88
C ASP A 199 -6.99 3.72 2.91
N GLN A 200 -7.49 2.53 3.23
CA GLN A 200 -8.58 2.36 4.20
C GLN A 200 -8.21 2.93 5.58
N PHE A 201 -6.93 2.87 5.93
CA PHE A 201 -6.35 3.47 7.12
C PHE A 201 -5.13 4.28 6.73
N VAL A 202 -5.08 5.52 7.21
CA VAL A 202 -3.96 6.44 7.04
C VAL A 202 -3.41 6.74 8.42
N LEU A 203 -2.16 6.38 8.65
CA LEU A 203 -1.52 6.44 9.96
C LEU A 203 -0.30 7.36 9.91
N ASP A 204 -0.25 8.32 10.82
CA ASP A 204 0.92 9.16 10.96
C ASP A 204 2.13 8.34 11.43
N GLY A 205 3.28 8.64 10.87
CA GLY A 205 4.51 7.99 11.25
C GLY A 205 5.76 8.73 10.80
N ARG A 206 6.91 8.08 11.00
CA ARG A 206 8.20 8.64 10.65
C ARG A 206 9.12 7.57 10.08
N LEU A 207 9.79 7.90 8.98
CA LEU A 207 10.93 7.14 8.48
C LEU A 207 12.23 7.81 8.92
N LYS A 208 13.22 6.97 9.24
CA LYS A 208 14.60 7.38 9.42
C LYS A 208 15.35 7.20 8.10
N LYS A 209 16.35 8.02 7.86
CA LYS A 209 17.27 7.82 6.72
C LYS A 209 17.87 6.41 6.79
N GLY A 210 17.92 5.71 5.66
CA GLY A 210 18.37 4.33 5.55
C GLY A 210 17.22 3.34 5.72
N LYS A 211 17.52 2.14 6.20
CA LYS A 211 16.58 1.02 6.30
C LYS A 211 15.61 1.19 7.46
N ASN A 212 14.33 1.09 7.15
CA ASN A 212 13.24 1.06 8.10
C ASN A 212 12.57 -0.32 8.04
N LYS A 213 12.37 -0.93 9.20
CA LYS A 213 11.71 -2.22 9.33
C LYS A 213 10.21 -2.02 9.42
N ILE A 214 9.47 -2.62 8.51
CA ILE A 214 8.00 -2.63 8.52
C ILE A 214 7.57 -4.06 8.80
N LEU A 215 6.76 -4.26 9.84
CA LEU A 215 6.20 -5.56 10.21
C LEU A 215 4.68 -5.43 10.31
N VAL A 216 3.96 -6.26 9.56
CA VAL A 216 2.49 -6.34 9.59
C VAL A 216 2.10 -7.72 10.10
N LYS A 217 1.25 -7.77 11.12
CA LYS A 217 0.54 -8.99 11.56
C LYS A 217 -0.83 -8.99 10.95
N VAL A 218 -1.24 -10.06 10.29
CA VAL A 218 -2.57 -10.19 9.68
C VAL A 218 -3.24 -11.47 10.16
N CYS A 219 -4.42 -11.33 10.76
CA CYS A 219 -5.12 -12.40 11.46
C CYS A 219 -6.37 -12.83 10.69
N GLN A 220 -6.56 -14.16 10.58
CA GLN A 220 -7.76 -14.79 10.05
C GLN A 220 -8.52 -15.46 11.20
N ASN A 221 -9.85 -15.29 11.24
CA ASN A 221 -10.70 -15.84 12.29
C ASN A 221 -11.34 -17.18 11.91
N GLU A 222 -12.31 -17.63 12.68
CA GLU A 222 -13.03 -18.91 12.54
C GLU A 222 -14.13 -18.90 11.46
N GLN A 223 -14.58 -17.73 10.99
CA GLN A 223 -15.72 -17.61 10.08
C GLN A 223 -15.43 -18.23 8.71
N THR A 224 -16.40 -18.98 8.16
CA THR A 224 -16.24 -19.76 6.93
C THR A 224 -17.08 -19.29 5.74
N GLU A 225 -17.91 -18.26 5.93
CA GLU A 225 -18.73 -17.67 4.89
C GLU A 225 -17.87 -17.17 3.72
N SER A 226 -18.40 -17.15 2.51
CA SER A 226 -17.63 -16.83 1.29
C SER A 226 -16.91 -15.47 1.38
N TRP A 227 -17.54 -14.49 1.98
CA TRP A 227 -16.99 -13.14 2.16
C TRP A 227 -15.92 -13.05 3.25
N THR A 228 -15.70 -14.08 4.05
CA THR A 228 -14.66 -14.15 5.09
C THR A 228 -13.40 -14.88 4.63
N LYS A 229 -13.38 -15.44 3.42
CA LYS A 229 -12.24 -16.23 2.90
C LYS A 229 -11.02 -15.40 2.57
N GLN A 230 -11.19 -14.13 2.26
CA GLN A 230 -10.08 -13.25 1.92
C GLN A 230 -9.20 -13.02 3.16
N TRP A 231 -7.93 -13.22 2.96
CA TRP A 231 -6.86 -12.98 3.93
C TRP A 231 -5.77 -12.22 3.22
N GLU A 232 -5.83 -10.88 3.32
CA GLU A 232 -5.13 -10.01 2.40
C GLU A 232 -4.89 -8.63 3.00
N PHE A 233 -3.93 -7.91 2.43
CA PHE A 233 -3.72 -6.49 2.70
C PHE A 233 -2.99 -5.83 1.53
N CYS A 234 -3.10 -4.50 1.41
CA CYS A 234 -2.21 -3.67 0.60
C CYS A 234 -1.57 -2.62 1.49
N PHE A 235 -0.36 -2.20 1.13
CA PHE A 235 0.39 -1.24 1.94
C PHE A 235 1.25 -0.34 1.05
N ARG A 236 1.24 0.95 1.37
CA ARG A 236 2.11 1.95 0.73
C ARG A 236 2.53 3.05 1.70
N VAL A 237 3.59 3.76 1.34
CA VAL A 237 4.08 4.91 2.11
C VAL A 237 3.93 6.16 1.27
N THR A 238 3.42 7.23 1.88
CA THR A 238 3.31 8.54 1.23
C THR A 238 3.87 9.63 2.13
N ASP A 239 4.17 10.78 1.55
CA ASP A 239 4.34 11.99 2.35
C ASP A 239 3.00 12.46 2.95
N ASN A 240 3.02 13.53 3.73
CA ASN A 240 1.82 14.06 4.38
C ASN A 240 0.83 14.69 3.37
N SER A 241 1.25 14.93 2.13
CA SER A 241 0.38 15.41 1.06
C SER A 241 -0.31 14.28 0.29
N GLY A 242 0.09 13.03 0.52
CA GLY A 242 -0.37 11.85 -0.20
C GLY A 242 0.50 11.46 -1.40
N THR A 243 1.64 12.14 -1.62
CA THR A 243 2.60 11.77 -2.66
C THR A 243 3.27 10.44 -2.31
N PRO A 244 3.28 9.45 -3.21
CA PRO A 244 3.97 8.19 -2.98
C PRO A 244 5.47 8.40 -2.72
N ILE A 245 5.99 7.68 -1.74
CA ILE A 245 7.43 7.58 -1.48
C ILE A 245 7.86 6.18 -1.90
N PRO A 246 8.49 6.02 -3.09
CA PRO A 246 8.94 4.72 -3.51
C PRO A 246 10.13 4.25 -2.67
N SER A 247 10.15 2.96 -2.31
CA SER A 247 11.39 2.34 -1.87
C SER A 247 12.29 2.10 -3.09
N PRO A 248 13.58 2.39 -3.04
CA PRO A 248 14.51 2.16 -4.15
C PRO A 248 14.81 0.67 -4.40
N ASN A 249 14.15 -0.26 -3.70
CA ASN A 249 14.31 -1.72 -3.84
C ASN A 249 13.32 -2.30 -4.82
#